data_3ce7f0ebb5239e84cedf9c7b0651c749
#
_entry.id   3ce7f0ebb5239e84cedf9c7b0651c749
#
_cell.length_a   1.000
_cell.length_b   1.000
_cell.length_c   1.000
_cell.angle_alpha   90.00
_cell.angle_beta   90.00
_cell.angle_gamma   90.00
#
_symmetry.space_group_name_H-M   'P 1'
#
loop_
_entity.id
_entity.type
_entity.pdbx_description
1 polymer ?
#
loop_
_entity_poly.entity_id
_entity_poly.type
_entity_poly.pdbx_seq_one_letter_code
_entity_poly.pdbx_strand_id
1 'polypeptide(L)'
;MYPGEWLIEGVLGSPVPGLDAEAAADLSYNEGYTYWTDFLFQGMFAATAATIISGAVAERIKISSFMLIASLYVAIVYPIVGAWKWGGGFMDALGFYDFAGSTLVHAVGGWGALVVIYFLGARKGRFGKDGAVIPGSNCLLYTSPSPRD
;
A
#
# COMPACT_ATOMS: atom_id res chain seq x y z
N MET A 1 10.67 -6.40 4.55
CA MET A 1 9.98 -5.92 5.74
C MET A 1 10.58 -6.39 7.05
N TYR A 2 11.60 -7.21 6.99
CA TYR A 2 12.40 -7.52 8.18
C TYR A 2 13.43 -6.41 8.34
N PRO A 3 13.32 -5.54 9.36
CA PRO A 3 14.38 -4.61 9.66
C PRO A 3 15.59 -5.43 10.12
N GLY A 4 16.78 -5.12 9.61
CA GLY A 4 18.00 -5.75 10.11
C GLY A 4 18.21 -5.44 11.58
N GLU A 5 17.85 -4.24 11.97
CA GLU A 5 17.90 -3.76 13.35
C GLU A 5 16.66 -2.91 13.65
N TRP A 6 16.24 -2.91 14.89
CA TRP A 6 15.16 -2.06 15.36
C TRP A 6 15.73 -0.77 15.98
N LEU A 7 15.26 0.39 15.51
CA LEU A 7 15.54 1.68 16.17
C LEU A 7 14.67 1.85 17.43
N ILE A 8 13.43 1.35 17.36
CA ILE A 8 12.53 1.21 18.51
C ILE A 8 11.96 -0.20 18.39
N GLU A 9 12.27 -1.06 19.37
CA GLU A 9 11.94 -2.47 19.36
C GLU A 9 10.47 -2.72 18.99
N GLY A 10 10.26 -3.53 17.96
CA GLY A 10 8.94 -3.90 17.47
C GLY A 10 8.12 -2.79 16.79
N VAL A 11 8.58 -1.53 16.77
CA VAL A 11 7.81 -0.38 16.29
C VAL A 11 8.45 0.30 15.09
N LEU A 12 9.75 0.61 15.16
CA LEU A 12 10.45 1.31 14.11
C LEU A 12 11.73 0.58 13.74
N GLY A 13 11.76 -0.01 12.55
CA GLY A 13 12.93 -0.67 12.00
C GLY A 13 13.93 0.31 11.39
N SER A 14 15.18 -0.13 11.30
CA SER A 14 16.22 0.60 10.57
C SER A 14 15.87 0.67 9.08
N PRO A 15 16.07 1.79 8.40
CA PRO A 15 15.91 1.88 6.95
C PRO A 15 17.01 1.17 6.17
N VAL A 16 18.07 0.72 6.85
CA VAL A 16 19.20 0.02 6.23
C VAL A 16 18.93 -1.48 6.27
N PRO A 17 18.99 -2.20 5.13
CA PRO A 17 18.89 -3.65 5.12
C PRO A 17 19.97 -4.28 5.99
N GLY A 18 19.59 -5.20 6.85
CA GLY A 18 20.52 -5.92 7.73
C GLY A 18 21.24 -7.09 7.06
N LEU A 19 21.00 -7.32 5.76
CA LEU A 19 21.60 -8.41 4.99
C LEU A 19 22.68 -7.88 4.06
N ASP A 20 23.85 -8.53 4.08
CA ASP A 20 24.85 -8.32 3.04
C ASP A 20 24.43 -8.95 1.69
N ALA A 21 25.17 -8.67 0.64
CA ALA A 21 24.80 -9.14 -0.70
C ALA A 21 24.86 -10.66 -0.84
N GLU A 22 25.74 -11.33 -0.09
CA GLU A 22 25.89 -12.78 -0.12
C GLU A 22 24.74 -13.47 0.62
N ALA A 23 24.40 -13.02 1.82
CA ALA A 23 23.25 -13.50 2.57
C ALA A 23 21.92 -13.21 1.85
N ALA A 24 21.82 -12.08 1.16
CA ALA A 24 20.64 -11.74 0.37
C ALA A 24 20.45 -12.61 -0.88
N ALA A 25 21.51 -13.24 -1.39
CA ALA A 25 21.47 -14.16 -2.52
C ALA A 25 21.23 -15.62 -2.10
N ASP A 26 21.26 -15.92 -0.81
CA ASP A 26 21.06 -17.27 -0.30
C ASP A 26 19.60 -17.73 -0.51
N LEU A 27 19.43 -18.91 -1.12
CA LEU A 27 18.13 -19.55 -1.32
C LEU A 27 17.53 -20.12 -0.03
N SER A 28 18.33 -20.22 1.03
CA SER A 28 17.86 -20.67 2.35
C SER A 28 17.16 -19.55 3.13
N TYR A 29 17.20 -18.30 2.63
CA TYR A 29 16.54 -17.16 3.26
C TYR A 29 15.07 -17.45 3.58
N ASN A 30 14.34 -18.06 2.64
CA ASN A 30 12.96 -18.45 2.85
C ASN A 30 12.61 -19.57 1.87
N GLU A 31 12.36 -20.78 2.35
CA GLU A 31 11.96 -22.00 1.63
C GLU A 31 12.03 -21.97 0.08
N GLY A 32 13.22 -21.72 -0.48
CA GLY A 32 13.47 -21.79 -1.93
C GLY A 32 13.47 -20.48 -2.69
N TYR A 33 13.46 -19.33 -2.02
CA TYR A 33 13.66 -18.05 -2.70
C TYR A 33 14.57 -17.07 -1.93
N THR A 34 15.20 -16.16 -2.67
CA THR A 34 16.15 -15.21 -2.11
C THR A 34 15.46 -13.99 -1.49
N TYR A 35 16.18 -13.25 -0.64
CA TYR A 35 15.75 -11.94 -0.15
C TYR A 35 15.32 -10.98 -1.27
N TRP A 36 16.03 -10.99 -2.41
CA TRP A 36 15.70 -10.11 -3.53
C TRP A 36 14.36 -10.44 -4.19
N THR A 37 14.01 -11.73 -4.22
CA THR A 37 12.69 -12.17 -4.68
C THR A 37 11.60 -11.70 -3.71
N ASP A 38 11.83 -11.84 -2.41
CA ASP A 38 10.90 -11.32 -1.39
C ASP A 38 10.78 -9.79 -1.44
N PHE A 39 11.89 -9.10 -1.60
CA PHE A 39 11.89 -7.64 -1.76
C PHE A 39 11.01 -7.19 -2.92
N LEU A 40 11.16 -7.82 -4.09
CA LEU A 40 10.34 -7.50 -5.26
C LEU A 40 8.86 -7.84 -5.01
N PHE A 41 8.59 -8.98 -4.43
CA PHE A 41 7.24 -9.40 -4.06
C PHE A 41 6.57 -8.41 -3.10
N GLN A 42 7.27 -8.01 -2.05
CA GLN A 42 6.79 -7.01 -1.10
C GLN A 42 6.64 -5.62 -1.73
N GLY A 43 7.47 -5.29 -2.72
CA GLY A 43 7.33 -4.08 -3.52
C GLY A 43 5.99 -4.00 -4.25
N MET A 44 5.46 -5.13 -4.72
CA MET A 44 4.13 -5.18 -5.35
C MET A 44 3.00 -4.90 -4.36
N PHE A 45 3.11 -5.34 -3.12
CA PHE A 45 2.15 -5.00 -2.07
C PHE A 45 2.20 -3.50 -1.72
N ALA A 46 3.38 -2.92 -1.64
CA ALA A 46 3.56 -1.49 -1.45
C ALA A 46 2.90 -0.68 -2.60
N ALA A 47 3.11 -1.11 -3.84
CA ALA A 47 2.46 -0.54 -5.01
C ALA A 47 0.92 -0.69 -4.94
N THR A 48 0.42 -1.79 -4.41
CA THR A 48 -1.01 -2.02 -4.21
C THR A 48 -1.61 -1.02 -3.23
N ALA A 49 -0.95 -0.74 -2.10
CA ALA A 49 -1.41 0.28 -1.16
C ALA A 49 -1.50 1.67 -1.82
N ALA A 50 -0.48 2.05 -2.62
CA ALA A 50 -0.50 3.30 -3.39
C ALA A 50 -1.62 3.32 -4.44
N THR A 51 -1.90 2.19 -5.09
CA THR A 51 -2.96 2.06 -6.09
C THR A 51 -4.35 2.25 -5.49
N ILE A 52 -4.59 1.80 -4.27
CA ILE A 52 -5.85 2.05 -3.55
C ILE A 52 -6.05 3.56 -3.35
N ILE A 53 -4.99 4.28 -2.95
CA ILE A 53 -5.03 5.74 -2.84
C ILE A 53 -5.33 6.38 -4.21
N SER A 54 -4.68 5.91 -5.28
CA SER A 54 -4.85 6.46 -6.63
C SER A 54 -6.31 6.42 -7.11
N GLY A 55 -6.99 5.30 -6.90
CA GLY A 55 -8.39 5.13 -7.26
C GLY A 55 -9.31 6.11 -6.54
N ALA A 56 -9.05 6.35 -5.26
CA ALA A 56 -9.85 7.25 -4.43
C ALA A 56 -9.69 8.73 -4.82
N VAL A 57 -8.53 9.14 -5.33
CA VAL A 57 -8.23 10.54 -5.68
C VAL A 57 -8.27 10.84 -7.18
N ALA A 58 -8.58 9.82 -7.97
CA ALA A 58 -8.70 9.96 -9.42
C ALA A 58 -9.61 11.14 -9.82
N GLU A 59 -9.29 11.77 -10.96
CA GLU A 59 -9.99 12.92 -11.55
C GLU A 59 -9.92 14.24 -10.74
N ARG A 60 -9.26 14.27 -9.58
CA ARG A 60 -9.21 15.48 -8.73
C ARG A 60 -7.82 15.84 -8.19
N ILE A 61 -6.85 14.99 -8.37
CA ILE A 61 -5.47 15.27 -7.99
C ILE A 61 -4.59 15.51 -9.22
N LYS A 62 -3.60 16.39 -9.10
CA LYS A 62 -2.55 16.52 -10.12
C LYS A 62 -1.61 15.32 -10.04
N ILE A 63 -1.23 14.78 -11.20
CA ILE A 63 -0.39 13.58 -11.27
C ILE A 63 0.94 13.76 -10.54
N SER A 64 1.57 14.92 -10.64
CA SER A 64 2.82 15.21 -9.94
C SER A 64 2.67 15.19 -8.41
N SER A 65 1.56 15.74 -7.90
CA SER A 65 1.24 15.70 -6.47
C SER A 65 0.95 14.28 -6.01
N PHE A 66 0.24 13.49 -6.82
CA PHE A 66 0.01 12.09 -6.52
C PHE A 66 1.32 11.30 -6.48
N MET A 67 2.22 11.49 -7.45
CA MET A 67 3.51 10.80 -7.48
C MET A 67 4.35 11.12 -6.24
N LEU A 68 4.36 12.36 -5.78
CA LEU A 68 5.06 12.75 -4.56
C LEU A 68 4.46 12.05 -3.32
N ILE A 69 3.13 12.13 -3.16
CA ILE A 69 2.44 11.52 -2.03
C ILE A 69 2.64 10.00 -2.04
N ALA A 70 2.45 9.35 -3.18
CA ALA A 70 2.63 7.91 -3.32
C ALA A 70 4.06 7.47 -2.98
N SER A 71 5.07 8.18 -3.47
CA SER A 71 6.47 7.90 -3.17
C SER A 71 6.79 8.02 -1.68
N LEU A 72 6.35 9.09 -1.03
CA LEU A 72 6.56 9.27 0.41
C LEU A 72 5.77 8.21 1.23
N TYR A 73 4.56 7.89 0.81
CA TYR A 73 3.72 6.91 1.49
C TYR A 73 4.35 5.51 1.44
N VAL A 74 4.79 5.10 0.25
CA VAL A 74 5.42 3.80 0.04
C VAL A 74 6.81 3.70 0.68
N ALA A 75 7.57 4.81 0.72
CA ALA A 75 8.90 4.82 1.29
C ALA A 75 8.91 4.88 2.83
N ILE A 76 7.91 5.48 3.44
CA ILE A 76 7.91 5.77 4.89
C ILE A 76 6.80 5.00 5.60
N VAL A 77 5.54 5.28 5.26
CA VAL A 77 4.39 4.77 6.01
C VAL A 77 4.24 3.26 5.84
N TYR A 78 4.27 2.79 4.61
CA TYR A 78 4.05 1.39 4.30
C TYR A 78 5.08 0.44 4.95
N PRO A 79 6.41 0.70 4.88
CA PRO A 79 7.39 -0.18 5.50
C PRO A 79 7.28 -0.23 7.03
N ILE A 80 6.96 0.91 7.67
CA ILE A 80 6.78 0.97 9.12
C ILE A 80 5.62 0.06 9.55
N VAL A 81 4.45 0.23 8.92
CA VAL A 81 3.27 -0.57 9.26
C VAL A 81 3.47 -2.05 8.90
N GLY A 82 4.09 -2.33 7.76
CA GLY A 82 4.42 -3.69 7.35
C GLY A 82 5.37 -4.40 8.31
N ALA A 83 6.32 -3.68 8.87
CA ALA A 83 7.25 -4.22 9.86
C ALA A 83 6.56 -4.63 11.16
N TRP A 84 5.47 -3.98 11.56
CA TRP A 84 4.72 -4.32 12.77
C TRP A 84 4.20 -5.75 12.81
N LYS A 85 3.85 -6.32 11.67
CA LYS A 85 3.40 -7.71 11.57
C LYS A 85 4.41 -8.58 10.81
N TRP A 86 4.62 -8.30 9.53
CA TRP A 86 5.44 -9.16 8.68
C TRP A 86 6.95 -9.03 8.95
N GLY A 87 7.36 -7.97 9.64
CA GLY A 87 8.74 -7.79 10.12
C GLY A 87 9.01 -8.33 11.53
N GLY A 88 8.05 -9.02 12.15
CA GLY A 88 8.19 -9.53 13.52
C GLY A 88 8.04 -8.46 14.60
N GLY A 89 7.32 -7.36 14.30
CA GLY A 89 7.09 -6.27 15.24
C GLY A 89 6.01 -6.56 16.30
N PHE A 90 5.56 -5.52 16.98
CA PHE A 90 4.67 -5.64 18.15
C PHE A 90 3.33 -6.31 17.82
N MET A 91 2.78 -6.11 16.62
CA MET A 91 1.52 -6.74 16.23
C MET A 91 1.69 -8.25 16.06
N ASP A 92 2.83 -8.69 15.56
CA ASP A 92 3.17 -10.11 15.48
C ASP A 92 3.30 -10.74 16.87
N ALA A 93 3.99 -10.06 17.78
CA ALA A 93 4.13 -10.49 19.17
C ALA A 93 2.79 -10.57 19.91
N LEU A 94 1.80 -9.77 19.54
CA LEU A 94 0.43 -9.84 20.07
C LEU A 94 -0.43 -10.94 19.41
N GLY A 95 0.12 -11.71 18.45
CA GLY A 95 -0.60 -12.76 17.75
C GLY A 95 -1.54 -12.25 16.65
N PHE A 96 -1.44 -11.00 16.22
CA PHE A 96 -2.21 -10.50 15.08
C PHE A 96 -1.83 -11.27 13.82
N TYR A 97 -2.84 -11.69 13.06
CA TYR A 97 -2.65 -12.45 11.83
C TYR A 97 -3.20 -11.73 10.63
N ASP A 98 -2.36 -11.50 9.65
CA ASP A 98 -2.72 -11.01 8.32
C ASP A 98 -1.91 -11.78 7.27
N PHE A 99 -2.57 -12.69 6.55
CA PHE A 99 -1.91 -13.52 5.55
C PHE A 99 -1.66 -12.77 4.24
N ALA A 100 -2.70 -12.16 3.70
CA ALA A 100 -2.67 -11.60 2.34
C ALA A 100 -2.68 -10.06 2.28
N GLY A 101 -2.55 -9.37 3.40
CA GLY A 101 -2.49 -7.91 3.43
C GLY A 101 -3.86 -7.22 3.48
N SER A 102 -4.90 -7.89 3.96
CA SER A 102 -6.21 -7.24 4.14
C SER A 102 -6.12 -6.00 5.01
N THR A 103 -5.30 -6.05 6.06
CA THR A 103 -5.04 -4.90 6.93
C THR A 103 -3.78 -4.16 6.49
N LEU A 104 -2.66 -4.87 6.36
CA LEU A 104 -1.35 -4.26 6.12
C LEU A 104 -1.19 -3.62 4.74
N VAL A 105 -2.01 -4.00 3.78
CA VAL A 105 -2.01 -3.42 2.43
C VAL A 105 -3.29 -2.63 2.18
N HIS A 106 -4.44 -3.31 2.25
CA HIS A 106 -5.72 -2.71 1.85
C HIS A 106 -6.22 -1.67 2.85
N ALA A 107 -6.21 -1.97 4.15
CA ALA A 107 -6.62 -0.97 5.13
C ALA A 107 -5.62 0.18 5.23
N VAL A 108 -4.31 -0.10 5.12
CA VAL A 108 -3.28 0.97 5.06
C VAL A 108 -3.55 1.87 3.86
N GLY A 109 -3.72 1.31 2.65
CA GLY A 109 -4.11 2.08 1.47
C GLY A 109 -5.42 2.85 1.65
N GLY A 110 -6.42 2.24 2.31
CA GLY A 110 -7.70 2.86 2.62
C GLY A 110 -7.59 4.05 3.56
N TRP A 111 -6.80 3.96 4.62
CA TRP A 111 -6.52 5.09 5.51
C TRP A 111 -5.78 6.22 4.80
N GLY A 112 -4.77 5.90 3.99
CA GLY A 112 -4.10 6.88 3.13
C GLY A 112 -5.08 7.57 2.19
N ALA A 113 -5.96 6.82 1.54
CA ALA A 113 -7.01 7.35 0.69
C ALA A 113 -7.95 8.30 1.44
N LEU A 114 -8.41 7.91 2.63
CA LEU A 114 -9.29 8.72 3.47
C LEU A 114 -8.66 10.08 3.80
N VAL A 115 -7.40 10.08 4.24
CA VAL A 115 -6.68 11.31 4.58
C VAL A 115 -6.54 12.22 3.36
N VAL A 116 -6.11 11.67 2.21
CA VAL A 116 -5.93 12.48 1.00
C VAL A 116 -7.26 13.03 0.48
N ILE A 117 -8.34 12.25 0.54
CA ILE A 117 -9.69 12.71 0.16
C ILE A 117 -10.15 13.84 1.07
N TYR A 118 -9.88 13.75 2.36
CA TYR A 118 -10.25 14.80 3.31
C TYR A 118 -9.64 16.15 2.92
N PHE A 119 -8.37 16.16 2.51
CA PHE A 119 -7.70 17.40 2.07
C PHE A 119 -8.12 17.87 0.67
N LEU A 120 -8.38 16.94 -0.25
CA LEU A 120 -8.78 17.28 -1.62
C LEU A 120 -10.25 17.71 -1.73
N GLY A 121 -11.09 17.24 -0.85
CA GLY A 121 -12.53 17.46 -0.91
C GLY A 121 -13.21 16.66 -2.03
N ALA A 122 -14.44 17.01 -2.32
CA ALA A 122 -15.26 16.36 -3.33
C ALA A 122 -14.85 16.74 -4.76
N ARG A 123 -15.20 15.89 -5.73
CA ARG A 123 -15.06 16.21 -7.16
C ARG A 123 -15.88 17.45 -7.51
N LYS A 124 -15.33 18.29 -8.37
CA LYS A 124 -16.04 19.48 -8.89
C LYS A 124 -17.36 19.06 -9.53
N GLY A 125 -18.45 19.72 -9.17
CA GLY A 125 -19.78 19.43 -9.70
C GLY A 125 -20.50 18.24 -9.04
N ARG A 126 -19.87 17.51 -8.13
CA ARG A 126 -20.53 16.34 -7.48
C ARG A 126 -21.66 16.72 -6.53
N PHE A 127 -21.49 17.80 -5.79
CA PHE A 127 -22.45 18.31 -4.80
C PHE A 127 -22.87 19.75 -5.17
N GLY A 128 -23.09 20.01 -6.46
CA GLY A 128 -23.64 21.29 -6.96
C GLY A 128 -25.12 21.46 -6.63
N LYS A 129 -25.66 22.67 -6.90
CA LYS A 129 -27.08 23.00 -6.66
C LYS A 129 -28.07 22.04 -7.36
N ASP A 130 -27.64 21.38 -8.43
CA ASP A 130 -28.47 20.48 -9.22
C ASP A 130 -28.29 18.99 -8.85
N GLY A 131 -27.46 18.66 -7.88
CA GLY A 131 -27.23 17.28 -7.39
C GLY A 131 -26.95 16.24 -8.48
N ALA A 132 -26.44 16.66 -9.63
CA ALA A 132 -26.26 15.83 -10.80
C ALA A 132 -25.30 14.68 -10.51
N VAL A 133 -25.75 13.46 -10.79
CA VAL A 133 -24.89 12.27 -10.77
C VAL A 133 -23.90 12.40 -11.93
N ILE A 134 -22.61 12.36 -11.63
CA ILE A 134 -21.56 12.30 -12.67
C ILE A 134 -21.62 10.88 -13.24
N PRO A 135 -21.97 10.69 -14.54
CA PRO A 135 -22.00 9.36 -15.14
C PRO A 135 -20.61 8.73 -15.17
N GLY A 136 -20.53 7.43 -15.14
CA GLY A 136 -19.28 6.69 -15.27
C GLY A 136 -18.56 7.00 -16.58
N SER A 137 -17.25 7.05 -16.57
CA SER A 137 -16.43 7.43 -17.74
C SER A 137 -16.30 6.32 -18.80
N ASN A 138 -16.69 5.10 -18.50
CA ASN A 138 -16.60 3.97 -19.45
C ASN A 138 -17.92 3.18 -19.49
N CYS A 139 -18.82 3.60 -20.35
CA CYS A 139 -20.12 2.94 -20.52
C CYS A 139 -19.98 1.50 -21.06
N LEU A 140 -18.96 1.19 -21.85
CA LEU A 140 -18.76 -0.17 -22.38
C LEU A 140 -18.40 -1.15 -21.26
N LEU A 141 -17.64 -0.72 -20.27
CA LEU A 141 -17.30 -1.57 -19.12
C LEU A 141 -18.54 -1.85 -18.25
N TYR A 142 -19.41 -0.86 -18.08
CA TYR A 142 -20.60 -1.01 -17.24
C TYR A 142 -21.76 -1.70 -17.94
N THR A 143 -21.75 -1.74 -19.27
CA THR A 143 -22.80 -2.37 -20.07
C THR A 143 -22.40 -3.74 -20.62
N SER A 144 -21.15 -4.14 -20.48
CA SER A 144 -20.73 -5.48 -20.87
C SER A 144 -21.32 -6.52 -19.91
N PRO A 145 -21.85 -7.64 -20.41
CA PRO A 145 -22.33 -8.70 -19.54
C PRO A 145 -21.19 -9.23 -18.65
N SER A 146 -21.53 -9.47 -17.39
CA SER A 146 -20.61 -10.09 -16.46
C SER A 146 -20.25 -11.50 -16.93
N PRO A 147 -18.99 -11.93 -16.82
CA PRO A 147 -18.64 -13.33 -17.11
C PRO A 147 -19.33 -14.35 -16.21
N ARG A 148 -20.11 -13.88 -15.25
CA ARG A 148 -20.86 -14.71 -14.28
C ARG A 148 -22.36 -14.78 -14.58
N ASP A 149 -22.83 -14.02 -15.57
CA ASP A 149 -24.19 -14.06 -16.07
C ASP A 149 -24.23 -15.00 -17.30
#